data_f4cab24d38f5570e2a9e4e9bd463821b
#
_entry.id   f4cab24d38f5570e2a9e4e9bd463821b
#
_cell.length_a   1.000
_cell.length_b   1.000
_cell.length_c   1.000
_cell.angle_alpha   90.00
_cell.angle_beta   90.00
_cell.angle_gamma   90.00
#
_symmetry.space_group_name_H-M   'P 1'
#
loop_
_entity.id
_entity.type
_entity.pdbx_description
1 polymer ?
#
loop_
_entity_poly.entity_id
_entity_poly.type
_entity_poly.pdbx_seq_one_letter_code
_entity_poly.pdbx_strand_id
1 'polypeptide(L)'
;MSEFNDRFAVVTGASSGIGLKRTETLLGHGATVLAMARREGPPESLHAHSGKRLHWLAGDVTRERDLDALASRAASIGPVDYLVPNAGIAQLADGLDSLAFEQQWRVNGAGALNTFSVLSRQTSKPASVVFIGTFLSQVTFPGLAAYIASKAALIAQARTLAVEWAEKGVRINLVSPGPTATPIWASLGLSDAQAESVTRSINQRLVDGSFLSPGEIVDVVMFLLSSKSAGLYGQELIVDKGYGLR
;
A
#
# COMPACT_ATOMS: atom_id res chain seq x y z
N MET A 1 -5.61 25.99 2.54
CA MET A 1 -6.28 24.71 2.82
C MET A 1 -5.49 23.62 2.11
N SER A 2 -5.39 22.41 2.69
CA SER A 2 -4.76 21.26 2.04
C SER A 2 -5.56 20.85 0.80
N GLU A 3 -4.90 20.42 -0.28
CA GLU A 3 -5.58 19.90 -1.48
C GLU A 3 -6.35 18.58 -1.22
N PHE A 4 -6.09 17.93 -0.08
CA PHE A 4 -6.81 16.74 0.37
C PHE A 4 -8.08 17.08 1.18
N ASN A 5 -8.29 18.34 1.54
CA ASN A 5 -9.47 18.74 2.31
C ASN A 5 -10.76 18.47 1.53
N ASP A 6 -11.73 17.84 2.20
CA ASP A 6 -13.02 17.44 1.63
C ASP A 6 -12.93 16.47 0.43
N ARG A 7 -11.78 15.81 0.24
CA ARG A 7 -11.59 14.74 -0.72
C ARG A 7 -11.85 13.38 -0.09
N PHE A 8 -12.25 12.41 -0.91
CA PHE A 8 -12.52 11.05 -0.45
C PHE A 8 -11.41 10.09 -0.88
N ALA A 9 -10.85 9.39 0.11
CA ALA A 9 -9.80 8.41 -0.07
C ALA A 9 -10.21 7.01 0.40
N VAL A 10 -9.76 5.97 -0.30
CA VAL A 10 -9.89 4.58 0.14
C VAL A 10 -8.51 3.98 0.37
N VAL A 11 -8.31 3.35 1.55
CA VAL A 11 -7.05 2.73 1.95
C VAL A 11 -7.31 1.32 2.45
N THR A 12 -6.64 0.31 1.86
CA THR A 12 -6.66 -1.06 2.39
C THR A 12 -5.40 -1.37 3.20
N GLY A 13 -5.48 -2.33 4.13
CA GLY A 13 -4.37 -2.61 5.06
C GLY A 13 -4.12 -1.47 6.04
N ALA A 14 -5.18 -0.76 6.44
CA ALA A 14 -5.13 0.48 7.21
C ALA A 14 -4.88 0.29 8.71
N SER A 15 -4.72 -0.94 9.21
CA SER A 15 -4.63 -1.21 10.65
C SER A 15 -3.21 -1.09 11.23
N SER A 16 -2.18 -0.99 10.39
CA SER A 16 -0.79 -0.93 10.86
C SER A 16 0.16 -0.37 9.81
N GLY A 17 1.39 -0.08 10.22
CA GLY A 17 2.50 0.29 9.33
C GLY A 17 2.18 1.46 8.41
N ILE A 18 2.55 1.32 7.12
CA ILE A 18 2.37 2.36 6.10
C ILE A 18 0.89 2.72 5.91
N GLY A 19 -0.01 1.72 5.91
CA GLY A 19 -1.44 1.95 5.72
C GLY A 19 -2.09 2.75 6.85
N LEU A 20 -1.73 2.46 8.10
CA LEU A 20 -2.17 3.23 9.26
C LEU A 20 -1.67 4.67 9.19
N LYS A 21 -0.35 4.83 9.02
CA LYS A 21 0.27 6.17 8.96
C LYS A 21 -0.33 7.03 7.85
N ARG A 22 -0.63 6.44 6.69
CA ARG A 22 -1.31 7.14 5.59
C ARG A 22 -2.72 7.55 5.94
N THR A 23 -3.49 6.65 6.57
CA THR A 23 -4.86 6.95 7.01
C THR A 23 -4.85 8.15 7.97
N GLU A 24 -3.93 8.16 8.96
CA GLU A 24 -3.73 9.29 9.86
C GLU A 24 -3.39 10.58 9.11
N THR A 25 -2.46 10.50 8.15
CA THR A 25 -2.02 11.67 7.38
C THR A 25 -3.15 12.24 6.54
N LEU A 26 -3.91 11.42 5.81
CA LEU A 26 -5.06 11.87 5.02
C LEU A 26 -6.13 12.53 5.88
N LEU A 27 -6.47 11.93 7.02
CA LEU A 27 -7.42 12.50 7.98
C LEU A 27 -6.94 13.84 8.55
N GLY A 28 -5.64 13.93 8.89
CA GLY A 28 -5.00 15.15 9.35
C GLY A 28 -5.01 16.30 8.31
N HIS A 29 -5.02 15.92 7.03
CA HIS A 29 -5.16 16.88 5.92
C HIS A 29 -6.63 17.21 5.55
N GLY A 30 -7.61 16.67 6.29
CA GLY A 30 -9.02 16.98 6.12
C GLY A 30 -9.75 16.08 5.12
N ALA A 31 -9.14 14.99 4.64
CA ALA A 31 -9.82 14.02 3.80
C ALA A 31 -10.84 13.19 4.58
N THR A 32 -11.86 12.71 3.89
CA THR A 32 -12.68 11.59 4.35
C THR A 32 -12.00 10.30 3.92
N VAL A 33 -11.89 9.32 4.81
CA VAL A 33 -11.18 8.06 4.53
C VAL A 33 -12.07 6.86 4.81
N LEU A 34 -12.27 6.01 3.81
CA LEU A 34 -12.76 4.65 3.98
C LEU A 34 -11.55 3.73 4.14
N ALA A 35 -11.34 3.27 5.36
CA ALA A 35 -10.21 2.43 5.73
C ALA A 35 -10.67 0.98 5.91
N MET A 36 -10.03 0.03 5.20
CA MET A 36 -10.34 -1.39 5.29
C MET A 36 -9.16 -2.18 5.85
N ALA A 37 -9.44 -3.07 6.79
CA ALA A 37 -8.48 -4.05 7.29
C ALA A 37 -9.22 -5.23 7.92
N ARG A 38 -8.50 -6.34 8.17
CA ARG A 38 -9.10 -7.56 8.74
C ARG A 38 -9.58 -7.43 10.20
N ARG A 39 -9.06 -6.42 10.95
CA ARG A 39 -9.47 -6.22 12.35
C ARG A 39 -10.83 -5.51 12.41
N GLU A 40 -11.64 -5.88 13.42
CA GLU A 40 -13.03 -5.44 13.59
C GLU A 40 -13.20 -3.92 13.77
N GLY A 41 -12.24 -3.24 14.37
CA GLY A 41 -12.29 -1.80 14.61
C GLY A 41 -10.99 -1.07 14.30
N PRO A 42 -11.05 0.26 14.19
CA PRO A 42 -9.86 1.06 13.94
C PRO A 42 -8.88 0.99 15.12
N PRO A 43 -7.56 1.18 14.87
CA PRO A 43 -6.58 1.42 15.91
C PRO A 43 -6.94 2.65 16.75
N GLU A 44 -6.48 2.67 18.02
CA GLU A 44 -6.78 3.73 18.98
C GLU A 44 -6.41 5.13 18.45
N SER A 45 -5.29 5.24 17.75
CA SER A 45 -4.85 6.51 17.15
C SER A 45 -5.85 7.11 16.14
N LEU A 46 -6.77 6.32 15.62
CA LEU A 46 -7.81 6.76 14.68
C LEU A 46 -9.16 7.06 15.34
N HIS A 47 -9.35 6.73 16.63
CA HIS A 47 -10.65 6.85 17.30
C HIS A 47 -11.22 8.29 17.28
N ALA A 48 -10.38 9.32 17.38
CA ALA A 48 -10.80 10.72 17.34
C ALA A 48 -11.50 11.14 16.02
N HIS A 49 -11.28 10.37 14.95
CA HIS A 49 -11.85 10.59 13.62
C HIS A 49 -13.06 9.71 13.31
N SER A 50 -13.32 8.68 14.14
CA SER A 50 -14.42 7.72 13.92
C SER A 50 -15.79 8.42 13.93
N GLY A 51 -16.65 8.03 12.98
CA GLY A 51 -17.98 8.62 12.82
C GLY A 51 -18.01 10.04 12.26
N LYS A 52 -16.86 10.63 11.97
CA LYS A 52 -16.72 11.95 11.33
C LYS A 52 -16.20 11.79 9.91
N ARG A 53 -14.85 11.76 9.78
CA ARG A 53 -14.16 11.62 8.49
C ARG A 53 -13.57 10.22 8.28
N LEU A 54 -13.56 9.36 9.31
CA LEU A 54 -13.13 7.96 9.20
C LEU A 54 -14.34 7.04 9.14
N HIS A 55 -14.40 6.27 8.07
CA HIS A 55 -15.27 5.10 7.91
C HIS A 55 -14.40 3.85 7.96
N TRP A 56 -14.64 2.98 8.95
CA TRP A 56 -13.92 1.73 9.10
C TRP A 56 -14.74 0.57 8.54
N LEU A 57 -14.08 -0.32 7.79
CA LEU A 57 -14.66 -1.55 7.28
C LEU A 57 -13.76 -2.74 7.65
N ALA A 58 -14.27 -3.67 8.44
CA ALA A 58 -13.61 -4.94 8.66
C ALA A 58 -13.78 -5.81 7.41
N GLY A 59 -12.67 -6.30 6.83
CA GLY A 59 -12.73 -7.12 5.64
C GLY A 59 -11.35 -7.57 5.13
N ASP A 60 -11.37 -8.58 4.27
CA ASP A 60 -10.20 -9.18 3.64
C ASP A 60 -10.24 -8.96 2.13
N VAL A 61 -9.19 -8.36 1.58
CA VAL A 61 -9.07 -8.07 0.14
C VAL A 61 -9.04 -9.33 -0.76
N THR A 62 -8.93 -10.51 -0.15
CA THR A 62 -8.99 -11.80 -0.86
C THR A 62 -10.39 -12.38 -0.96
N ARG A 63 -11.40 -11.74 -0.34
CA ARG A 63 -12.78 -12.21 -0.30
C ARG A 63 -13.68 -11.29 -1.11
N GLU A 64 -14.31 -11.82 -2.13
CA GLU A 64 -15.20 -11.07 -3.03
C GLU A 64 -16.29 -10.32 -2.27
N ARG A 65 -17.00 -11.00 -1.35
CA ARG A 65 -18.05 -10.37 -0.52
C ARG A 65 -17.57 -9.14 0.25
N ASP A 66 -16.30 -9.14 0.72
CA ASP A 66 -15.75 -8.05 1.51
C ASP A 66 -15.35 -6.88 0.58
N LEU A 67 -14.94 -7.17 -0.66
CA LEU A 67 -14.72 -6.18 -1.71
C LEU A 67 -16.04 -5.57 -2.22
N ASP A 68 -17.11 -6.35 -2.33
CA ASP A 68 -18.45 -5.84 -2.66
C ASP A 68 -18.97 -4.92 -1.57
N ALA A 69 -18.74 -5.28 -0.30
CA ALA A 69 -19.07 -4.41 0.84
C ALA A 69 -18.25 -3.11 0.81
N LEU A 70 -16.94 -3.16 0.42
CA LEU A 70 -16.11 -1.99 0.23
C LEU A 70 -16.67 -1.07 -0.86
N ALA A 71 -17.04 -1.63 -2.02
CA ALA A 71 -17.61 -0.88 -3.12
C ALA A 71 -18.95 -0.23 -2.75
N SER A 72 -19.83 -0.98 -2.10
CA SER A 72 -21.13 -0.49 -1.62
C SER A 72 -20.96 0.64 -0.59
N ARG A 73 -20.01 0.51 0.33
CA ARG A 73 -19.72 1.54 1.32
C ARG A 73 -19.11 2.78 0.67
N ALA A 74 -18.20 2.63 -0.28
CA ALA A 74 -17.63 3.75 -1.03
C ALA A 74 -18.74 4.53 -1.79
N ALA A 75 -19.63 3.82 -2.48
CA ALA A 75 -20.75 4.42 -3.21
C ALA A 75 -21.68 5.25 -2.30
N SER A 76 -21.84 4.88 -1.03
CA SER A 76 -22.64 5.62 -0.06
C SER A 76 -21.96 6.91 0.45
N ILE A 77 -20.64 7.07 0.23
CA ILE A 77 -19.88 8.24 0.67
C ILE A 77 -19.73 9.23 -0.48
N GLY A 78 -19.34 8.76 -1.66
CA GLY A 78 -19.16 9.60 -2.84
C GLY A 78 -18.11 9.08 -3.82
N PRO A 79 -17.74 9.87 -4.85
CA PRO A 79 -16.71 9.50 -5.79
C PRO A 79 -15.32 9.45 -5.13
N VAL A 80 -14.55 8.42 -5.46
CA VAL A 80 -13.21 8.17 -4.89
C VAL A 80 -12.17 9.03 -5.59
N ASP A 81 -11.60 10.00 -4.89
CA ASP A 81 -10.51 10.85 -5.41
C ASP A 81 -9.16 10.15 -5.32
N TYR A 82 -8.92 9.42 -4.23
CA TYR A 82 -7.65 8.77 -3.95
C TYR A 82 -7.84 7.33 -3.55
N LEU A 83 -7.09 6.44 -4.18
CA LEU A 83 -7.12 5.01 -3.86
C LEU A 83 -5.72 4.50 -3.56
N VAL A 84 -5.57 3.81 -2.43
CA VAL A 84 -4.31 3.17 -2.08
C VAL A 84 -4.54 1.72 -1.65
N PRO A 85 -4.47 0.78 -2.60
CA PRO A 85 -4.46 -0.65 -2.32
C PRO A 85 -3.12 -1.02 -1.65
N ASN A 86 -3.11 -1.01 -0.30
CA ASN A 86 -1.88 -1.18 0.47
C ASN A 86 -1.83 -2.50 1.25
N ALA A 87 -2.94 -3.22 1.38
CA ALA A 87 -2.93 -4.52 2.05
C ALA A 87 -1.84 -5.43 1.47
N GLY A 88 -1.05 -6.04 2.34
CA GLY A 88 0.05 -6.89 1.92
C GLY A 88 0.56 -7.78 3.06
N ILE A 89 1.20 -8.87 2.66
CA ILE A 89 1.89 -9.81 3.54
C ILE A 89 3.28 -10.11 2.98
N ALA A 90 4.21 -10.50 3.85
CA ALA A 90 5.50 -11.05 3.48
C ALA A 90 5.74 -12.31 4.32
N GLN A 91 6.07 -13.42 3.67
CA GLN A 91 6.36 -14.68 4.33
C GLN A 91 7.60 -15.31 3.72
N LEU A 92 8.46 -15.88 4.57
CA LEU A 92 9.59 -16.68 4.11
C LEU A 92 9.08 -18.02 3.60
N ALA A 93 9.62 -18.46 2.47
CA ALA A 93 9.33 -19.75 1.87
C ALA A 93 10.51 -20.25 1.03
N ASP A 94 10.53 -21.53 0.72
CA ASP A 94 11.42 -22.07 -0.31
C ASP A 94 11.12 -21.38 -1.66
N GLY A 95 12.17 -21.08 -2.42
CA GLY A 95 12.04 -20.34 -3.68
C GLY A 95 11.28 -21.12 -4.78
N LEU A 96 11.11 -22.43 -4.63
CA LEU A 96 10.35 -23.28 -5.55
C LEU A 96 8.93 -23.59 -5.04
N ASP A 97 8.53 -23.06 -3.89
CA ASP A 97 7.18 -23.26 -3.34
C ASP A 97 6.14 -22.40 -4.09
N SER A 98 5.46 -23.03 -5.05
CA SER A 98 4.40 -22.38 -5.83
C SER A 98 3.18 -21.99 -4.99
N LEU A 99 2.86 -22.73 -3.92
CA LEU A 99 1.74 -22.41 -3.04
C LEU A 99 2.03 -21.14 -2.24
N ALA A 100 3.27 -20.96 -1.80
CA ALA A 100 3.68 -19.71 -1.15
C ALA A 100 3.54 -18.51 -2.10
N PHE A 101 3.85 -18.68 -3.39
CA PHE A 101 3.61 -17.65 -4.40
C PHE A 101 2.11 -17.34 -4.54
N GLU A 102 1.28 -18.35 -4.71
CA GLU A 102 -0.17 -18.17 -4.87
C GLU A 102 -0.79 -17.44 -3.66
N GLN A 103 -0.40 -17.81 -2.44
CA GLN A 103 -0.89 -17.18 -1.21
C GLN A 103 -0.50 -15.70 -1.14
N GLN A 104 0.76 -15.39 -1.43
CA GLN A 104 1.24 -14.01 -1.40
C GLN A 104 0.70 -13.19 -2.57
N TRP A 105 0.58 -13.77 -3.76
CA TRP A 105 -0.07 -13.13 -4.90
C TRP A 105 -1.53 -12.79 -4.62
N ARG A 106 -2.28 -13.71 -4.01
CA ARG A 106 -3.69 -13.50 -3.68
C ARG A 106 -3.92 -12.23 -2.86
N VAL A 107 -3.02 -11.91 -1.92
CA VAL A 107 -3.11 -10.69 -1.12
C VAL A 107 -2.44 -9.50 -1.82
N ASN A 108 -1.16 -9.66 -2.18
CA ASN A 108 -0.28 -8.56 -2.59
C ASN A 108 -0.59 -8.03 -3.99
N GLY A 109 -1.00 -8.90 -4.90
CA GLY A 109 -1.31 -8.60 -6.30
C GLY A 109 -2.81 -8.60 -6.57
N ALA A 110 -3.43 -9.78 -6.56
CA ALA A 110 -4.86 -9.92 -6.87
C ALA A 110 -5.74 -9.06 -5.95
N GLY A 111 -5.47 -9.06 -4.63
CA GLY A 111 -6.22 -8.24 -3.67
C GLY A 111 -6.13 -6.74 -3.97
N ALA A 112 -4.95 -6.25 -4.36
CA ALA A 112 -4.75 -4.86 -4.74
C ALA A 112 -5.49 -4.51 -6.04
N LEU A 113 -5.40 -5.37 -7.06
CA LEU A 113 -6.05 -5.18 -8.35
C LEU A 113 -7.57 -5.28 -8.24
N ASN A 114 -8.09 -6.25 -7.49
CA ASN A 114 -9.52 -6.41 -7.25
C ASN A 114 -10.08 -5.21 -6.46
N THR A 115 -9.32 -4.68 -5.48
CA THR A 115 -9.68 -3.44 -4.78
C THR A 115 -9.88 -2.29 -5.78
N PHE A 116 -8.95 -2.11 -6.72
CA PHE A 116 -9.10 -1.09 -7.77
C PHE A 116 -10.28 -1.42 -8.70
N SER A 117 -10.42 -2.68 -9.11
CA SER A 117 -11.48 -3.11 -10.03
C SER A 117 -12.88 -2.77 -9.51
N VAL A 118 -13.19 -3.12 -8.25
CA VAL A 118 -14.53 -2.88 -7.67
C VAL A 118 -14.83 -1.39 -7.45
N LEU A 119 -13.79 -0.57 -7.28
CA LEU A 119 -13.92 0.88 -7.08
C LEU A 119 -13.78 1.70 -8.36
N SER A 120 -13.33 1.09 -9.45
CA SER A 120 -12.93 1.79 -10.68
C SER A 120 -14.03 2.62 -11.30
N ARG A 121 -15.29 2.17 -11.21
CA ARG A 121 -16.47 2.90 -11.73
C ARG A 121 -16.91 4.06 -10.84
N GLN A 122 -16.35 4.14 -9.63
CA GLN A 122 -16.70 5.13 -8.63
C GLN A 122 -15.61 6.20 -8.46
N THR A 123 -14.52 6.12 -9.25
CA THR A 123 -13.45 7.12 -9.18
C THR A 123 -13.95 8.47 -9.68
N SER A 124 -13.52 9.54 -9.00
CA SER A 124 -13.70 10.91 -9.49
C SER A 124 -12.86 11.13 -10.77
N LYS A 125 -13.06 12.26 -11.42
CA LYS A 125 -12.28 12.68 -12.59
C LYS A 125 -11.83 14.13 -12.37
N PRO A 126 -10.55 14.36 -12.01
CA PRO A 126 -9.44 13.40 -11.92
C PRO A 126 -9.43 12.59 -10.63
N ALA A 127 -8.80 11.39 -10.70
CA ALA A 127 -8.48 10.56 -9.55
C ALA A 127 -7.01 10.10 -9.58
N SER A 128 -6.48 9.68 -8.43
CA SER A 128 -5.13 9.14 -8.33
C SER A 128 -5.11 7.83 -7.54
N VAL A 129 -4.46 6.82 -8.11
CA VAL A 129 -4.24 5.50 -7.51
C VAL A 129 -2.74 5.30 -7.27
N VAL A 130 -2.36 4.88 -6.06
CA VAL A 130 -0.97 4.55 -5.74
C VAL A 130 -0.90 3.13 -5.19
N PHE A 131 -0.32 2.22 -5.97
CA PHE A 131 -0.03 0.86 -5.53
C PHE A 131 1.26 0.82 -4.70
N ILE A 132 1.34 -0.14 -3.78
CA ILE A 132 2.53 -0.36 -2.96
C ILE A 132 3.29 -1.58 -3.49
N GLY A 133 4.44 -1.30 -4.10
CA GLY A 133 5.41 -2.27 -4.59
C GLY A 133 6.38 -2.72 -3.49
N THR A 134 7.62 -2.98 -3.89
CA THR A 134 8.76 -3.26 -3.01
C THR A 134 10.07 -2.97 -3.74
N PHE A 135 11.07 -2.40 -3.05
CA PHE A 135 12.42 -2.24 -3.59
C PHE A 135 13.08 -3.59 -3.94
N LEU A 136 12.62 -4.68 -3.33
CA LEU A 136 13.10 -6.03 -3.61
C LEU A 136 12.78 -6.51 -5.05
N SER A 137 11.97 -5.77 -5.81
CA SER A 137 11.84 -6.00 -7.25
C SER A 137 13.16 -5.76 -8.02
N GLN A 138 14.12 -5.08 -7.41
CA GLN A 138 15.42 -4.71 -8.02
C GLN A 138 16.62 -5.36 -7.33
N VAL A 139 16.43 -5.92 -6.14
CA VAL A 139 17.47 -6.63 -5.39
C VAL A 139 16.93 -7.96 -4.89
N THR A 140 17.83 -8.91 -4.64
CA THR A 140 17.45 -10.25 -4.17
C THR A 140 17.47 -10.33 -2.65
N PHE A 141 16.60 -11.17 -2.10
CA PHE A 141 16.60 -11.54 -0.70
C PHE A 141 16.22 -13.03 -0.57
N PRO A 142 17.15 -13.92 -0.15
CA PRO A 142 16.87 -15.34 0.01
C PRO A 142 15.65 -15.59 0.92
N GLY A 143 14.80 -16.54 0.54
CA GLY A 143 13.57 -16.87 1.25
C GLY A 143 12.36 -15.97 0.92
N LEU A 144 12.54 -14.89 0.17
CA LEU A 144 11.44 -13.98 -0.23
C LEU A 144 11.08 -14.08 -1.72
N ALA A 145 11.48 -15.13 -2.44
CA ALA A 145 11.21 -15.26 -3.88
C ALA A 145 9.70 -15.11 -4.20
N ALA A 146 8.84 -15.80 -3.47
CA ALA A 146 7.38 -15.72 -3.64
C ALA A 146 6.82 -14.31 -3.39
N TYR A 147 7.29 -13.64 -2.34
CA TYR A 147 6.93 -12.24 -2.04
C TYR A 147 7.37 -11.30 -3.17
N ILE A 148 8.63 -11.39 -3.57
CA ILE A 148 9.23 -10.56 -4.62
C ILE A 148 8.46 -10.75 -5.93
N ALA A 149 8.21 -12.00 -6.34
CA ALA A 149 7.46 -12.29 -7.56
C ALA A 149 6.03 -11.72 -7.52
N SER A 150 5.33 -11.83 -6.37
CA SER A 150 3.99 -11.27 -6.21
C SER A 150 3.95 -9.75 -6.38
N LYS A 151 4.95 -9.05 -5.86
CA LYS A 151 5.06 -7.59 -5.98
C LYS A 151 5.56 -7.16 -7.36
N ALA A 152 6.50 -7.89 -7.96
CA ALA A 152 6.97 -7.62 -9.32
C ALA A 152 5.84 -7.74 -10.36
N ALA A 153 4.98 -8.76 -10.22
CA ALA A 153 3.80 -8.93 -11.06
C ALA A 153 2.82 -7.74 -10.92
N LEU A 154 2.56 -7.28 -9.68
CA LEU A 154 1.73 -6.09 -9.43
C LEU A 154 2.33 -4.84 -10.09
N ILE A 155 3.65 -4.63 -9.97
CA ILE A 155 4.36 -3.47 -10.55
C ILE A 155 4.19 -3.47 -12.07
N ALA A 156 4.41 -4.61 -12.73
CA ALA A 156 4.25 -4.74 -14.17
C ALA A 156 2.81 -4.42 -14.62
N GLN A 157 1.82 -4.95 -13.91
CA GLN A 157 0.41 -4.74 -14.20
C GLN A 157 -0.03 -3.29 -13.99
N ALA A 158 0.41 -2.65 -12.90
CA ALA A 158 0.09 -1.26 -12.60
C ALA A 158 0.61 -0.29 -13.68
N ARG A 159 1.77 -0.56 -14.28
CA ARG A 159 2.31 0.22 -15.41
C ARG A 159 1.40 0.16 -16.64
N THR A 160 0.88 -1.03 -16.97
CA THR A 160 -0.08 -1.19 -18.08
C THR A 160 -1.40 -0.47 -17.78
N LEU A 161 -1.93 -0.67 -16.57
CA LEU A 161 -3.15 0.02 -16.12
C LEU A 161 -3.03 1.54 -16.15
N ALA A 162 -1.83 2.09 -15.89
CA ALA A 162 -1.61 3.54 -15.95
C ALA A 162 -1.90 4.11 -17.34
N VAL A 163 -1.58 3.38 -18.41
CA VAL A 163 -1.90 3.77 -19.79
C VAL A 163 -3.39 3.59 -20.07
N GLU A 164 -3.97 2.44 -19.72
CA GLU A 164 -5.38 2.11 -19.98
C GLU A 164 -6.37 3.05 -19.27
N TRP A 165 -5.95 3.62 -18.12
CA TRP A 165 -6.83 4.46 -17.29
C TRP A 165 -6.55 5.96 -17.43
N ALA A 166 -5.50 6.37 -18.14
CA ALA A 166 -5.16 7.78 -18.36
C ALA A 166 -6.29 8.55 -19.04
N GLU A 167 -6.87 8.00 -20.11
CA GLU A 167 -8.00 8.62 -20.83
C GLU A 167 -9.29 8.68 -20.00
N LYS A 168 -9.38 7.84 -18.97
CA LYS A 168 -10.50 7.86 -18.01
C LYS A 168 -10.31 8.89 -16.90
N GLY A 169 -9.21 9.67 -16.94
CA GLY A 169 -8.88 10.68 -15.95
C GLY A 169 -8.30 10.12 -14.65
N VAL A 170 -7.77 8.90 -14.65
CA VAL A 170 -7.16 8.25 -13.48
C VAL A 170 -5.65 8.15 -13.67
N ARG A 171 -4.87 8.75 -12.78
CA ARG A 171 -3.42 8.54 -12.72
C ARG A 171 -3.12 7.32 -11.84
N ILE A 172 -2.24 6.46 -12.30
CA ILE A 172 -1.79 5.28 -11.55
C ILE A 172 -0.28 5.32 -11.45
N ASN A 173 0.26 5.22 -10.24
CA ASN A 173 1.68 5.17 -9.96
C ASN A 173 1.96 4.17 -8.83
N LEU A 174 3.24 3.97 -8.52
CA LEU A 174 3.70 3.03 -7.50
C LEU A 174 4.73 3.69 -6.56
N VAL A 175 4.67 3.30 -5.31
CA VAL A 175 5.77 3.49 -4.36
C VAL A 175 6.30 2.12 -3.97
N SER A 176 7.61 1.94 -4.06
CA SER A 176 8.32 0.71 -3.69
C SER A 176 9.18 0.97 -2.44
N PRO A 177 8.63 0.67 -1.24
CA PRO A 177 9.35 0.87 0.01
C PRO A 177 10.57 -0.02 0.12
N GLY A 178 11.65 0.53 0.67
CA GLY A 178 12.78 -0.18 1.22
C GLY A 178 12.49 -0.72 2.62
N PRO A 179 13.54 -1.08 3.37
CA PRO A 179 13.42 -1.56 4.75
C PRO A 179 12.73 -0.51 5.62
N THR A 180 11.45 -0.73 5.93
CA THR A 180 10.60 0.19 6.67
C THR A 180 10.21 -0.42 8.02
N ALA A 181 10.29 0.35 9.10
CA ALA A 181 9.95 -0.08 10.46
C ALA A 181 8.43 -0.27 10.60
N THR A 182 7.95 -1.47 10.29
CA THR A 182 6.53 -1.85 10.31
C THR A 182 6.35 -3.26 10.88
N PRO A 183 5.13 -3.61 11.36
CA PRO A 183 4.85 -4.96 11.85
C PRO A 183 4.98 -6.08 10.80
N ILE A 184 5.17 -5.78 9.52
CA ILE A 184 5.34 -6.80 8.47
C ILE A 184 6.55 -7.71 8.75
N TRP A 185 7.59 -7.20 9.42
CA TRP A 185 8.78 -7.97 9.79
C TRP A 185 8.47 -9.11 10.76
N ALA A 186 7.49 -8.92 11.66
CA ALA A 186 7.06 -9.96 12.58
C ALA A 186 6.40 -11.16 11.86
N SER A 187 5.86 -10.95 10.66
CA SER A 187 5.23 -12.03 9.87
C SER A 187 6.24 -12.94 9.16
N LEU A 188 7.54 -12.61 9.20
CA LEU A 188 8.59 -13.46 8.63
C LEU A 188 8.90 -14.69 9.49
N GLY A 189 8.43 -14.74 10.75
CA GLY A 189 8.65 -15.89 11.62
C GLY A 189 10.10 -16.08 12.07
N LEU A 190 10.90 -15.01 12.06
CA LEU A 190 12.29 -15.03 12.52
C LEU A 190 12.34 -15.09 14.05
N SER A 191 13.30 -15.85 14.61
CA SER A 191 13.66 -15.72 16.01
C SER A 191 14.27 -14.35 16.29
N ASP A 192 14.28 -13.91 17.56
CA ASP A 192 14.84 -12.61 17.95
C ASP A 192 16.30 -12.45 17.49
N ALA A 193 17.12 -13.49 17.64
CA ALA A 193 18.51 -13.49 17.19
C ALA A 193 18.66 -13.37 15.67
N GLN A 194 17.78 -14.03 14.91
CA GLN A 194 17.74 -13.92 13.44
C GLN A 194 17.28 -12.52 13.02
N ALA A 195 16.22 -12.00 13.64
CA ALA A 195 15.70 -10.65 13.36
C ALA A 195 16.76 -9.58 13.63
N GLU A 196 17.49 -9.69 14.73
CA GLU A 196 18.60 -8.78 15.07
C GLU A 196 19.75 -8.87 14.07
N SER A 197 20.13 -10.08 13.64
CA SER A 197 21.17 -10.29 12.63
C SER A 197 20.78 -9.69 11.28
N VAL A 198 19.55 -9.93 10.84
CA VAL A 198 19.00 -9.37 9.59
C VAL A 198 18.94 -7.85 9.67
N THR A 199 18.48 -7.29 10.79
CA THR A 199 18.42 -5.84 11.01
C THR A 199 19.81 -5.20 10.92
N ARG A 200 20.84 -5.79 11.54
CA ARG A 200 22.21 -5.31 11.43
C ARG A 200 22.73 -5.32 10.02
N SER A 201 22.51 -6.42 9.29
CA SER A 201 22.92 -6.56 7.89
C SER A 201 22.24 -5.53 6.98
N ILE A 202 20.95 -5.28 7.19
CA ILE A 202 20.20 -4.28 6.45
C ILE A 202 20.74 -2.87 6.75
N ASN A 203 20.92 -2.53 8.03
CA ASN A 203 21.40 -1.21 8.44
C ASN A 203 22.78 -0.87 7.87
N GLN A 204 23.66 -1.87 7.70
CA GLN A 204 24.97 -1.67 7.07
C GLN A 204 24.89 -1.25 5.61
N ARG A 205 23.80 -1.58 4.91
CA ARG A 205 23.56 -1.19 3.52
C ARG A 205 22.80 0.11 3.37
N LEU A 206 22.07 0.54 4.39
CA LEU A 206 21.37 1.83 4.38
C LEU A 206 22.35 2.98 4.52
N VAL A 207 22.16 4.05 3.76
CA VAL A 207 23.11 5.19 3.74
C VAL A 207 23.22 5.85 5.11
N ASP A 208 22.10 5.99 5.83
CA ASP A 208 22.05 6.57 7.18
C ASP A 208 22.05 5.52 8.31
N GLY A 209 22.18 4.24 7.99
CA GLY A 209 22.26 3.14 8.94
C GLY A 209 20.95 2.81 9.66
N SER A 210 19.81 3.33 9.22
CA SER A 210 18.53 3.14 9.89
C SER A 210 17.38 2.81 8.93
N PHE A 211 16.42 1.99 9.38
CA PHE A 211 15.20 1.72 8.63
C PHE A 211 14.42 3.00 8.37
N LEU A 212 13.68 3.00 7.25
CA LEU A 212 12.71 4.05 7.00
C LEU A 212 11.59 4.03 8.05
N SER A 213 11.11 5.20 8.42
CA SER A 213 9.84 5.33 9.10
C SER A 213 8.67 5.16 8.11
N PRO A 214 7.49 4.71 8.55
CA PRO A 214 6.29 4.73 7.70
C PRO A 214 5.96 6.13 7.14
N GLY A 215 6.34 7.19 7.88
CA GLY A 215 6.14 8.58 7.44
C GLY A 215 6.87 8.91 6.15
N GLU A 216 8.16 8.54 6.06
CA GLU A 216 8.97 8.80 4.86
C GLU A 216 8.38 8.16 3.60
N ILE A 217 7.75 6.99 3.73
CA ILE A 217 7.03 6.35 2.62
C ILE A 217 5.73 7.10 2.31
N VAL A 218 4.99 7.51 3.36
CA VAL A 218 3.71 8.19 3.22
C VAL A 218 3.88 9.54 2.53
N ASP A 219 4.95 10.29 2.79
CA ASP A 219 5.22 11.57 2.14
C ASP A 219 5.31 11.43 0.61
N VAL A 220 5.98 10.37 0.12
CA VAL A 220 6.06 10.08 -1.32
C VAL A 220 4.72 9.63 -1.88
N VAL A 221 3.94 8.86 -1.13
CA VAL A 221 2.59 8.48 -1.55
C VAL A 221 1.68 9.72 -1.63
N MET A 222 1.72 10.61 -0.64
CA MET A 222 0.95 11.85 -0.66
C MET A 222 1.34 12.74 -1.86
N PHE A 223 2.63 12.81 -2.19
CA PHE A 223 3.08 13.48 -3.41
C PHE A 223 2.46 12.86 -4.67
N LEU A 224 2.47 11.53 -4.82
CA LEU A 224 1.89 10.86 -5.99
C LEU A 224 0.35 10.96 -6.06
N LEU A 225 -0.33 11.08 -4.92
CA LEU A 225 -1.76 11.35 -4.89
C LEU A 225 -2.08 12.79 -5.29
N SER A 226 -1.19 13.73 -5.01
CA SER A 226 -1.40 15.17 -5.19
C SER A 226 -1.36 15.63 -6.66
N SER A 227 -1.85 16.85 -6.90
CA SER A 227 -1.74 17.54 -8.19
C SER A 227 -0.30 17.84 -8.61
N LYS A 228 0.65 17.88 -7.66
CA LYS A 228 2.07 18.11 -7.93
C LYS A 228 2.72 17.01 -8.77
N SER A 229 2.10 15.83 -8.84
CA SER A 229 2.54 14.71 -9.67
C SER A 229 1.69 14.53 -10.95
N ALA A 230 1.03 15.58 -11.43
CA ALA A 230 0.11 15.52 -12.57
C ALA A 230 0.71 14.93 -13.86
N GLY A 231 2.02 15.09 -14.06
CA GLY A 231 2.75 14.53 -15.21
C GLY A 231 3.25 13.09 -15.01
N LEU A 232 2.99 12.44 -13.87
CA LEU A 232 3.49 11.10 -13.56
C LEU A 232 2.42 10.06 -13.82
N TYR A 233 2.73 9.11 -14.73
CA TYR A 233 1.90 7.95 -15.05
C TYR A 233 2.77 6.70 -15.14
N GLY A 234 2.38 5.63 -14.45
CA GLY A 234 3.09 4.35 -14.46
C GLY A 234 4.47 4.39 -13.80
N GLN A 235 4.78 5.46 -13.07
CA GLN A 235 6.09 5.61 -12.43
C GLN A 235 6.16 4.82 -11.14
N GLU A 236 7.29 4.17 -10.92
CA GLU A 236 7.66 3.51 -9.67
C GLU A 236 8.72 4.35 -8.96
N LEU A 237 8.36 4.89 -7.80
CA LEU A 237 9.30 5.60 -6.94
C LEU A 237 9.81 4.66 -5.84
N ILE A 238 11.10 4.33 -5.92
CA ILE A 238 11.77 3.54 -4.89
C ILE A 238 12.22 4.46 -3.77
N VAL A 239 11.85 4.11 -2.53
CA VAL A 239 12.20 4.87 -1.33
C VAL A 239 12.90 3.92 -0.37
N ASP A 240 14.22 3.78 -0.50
CA ASP A 240 15.00 2.72 0.13
C ASP A 240 16.25 3.20 0.88
N LYS A 241 16.40 4.51 1.11
CA LYS A 241 17.61 5.11 1.72
C LYS A 241 18.91 4.61 1.09
N GLY A 242 18.89 4.42 -0.23
CA GLY A 242 20.06 4.01 -0.99
C GLY A 242 20.50 2.57 -0.78
N TYR A 243 19.64 1.71 -0.24
CA TYR A 243 19.94 0.29 -0.07
C TYR A 243 20.36 -0.39 -1.37
N GLY A 244 19.70 -0.07 -2.46
CA GLY A 244 19.98 -0.61 -3.79
C GLY A 244 21.28 -0.11 -4.43
N LEU A 245 21.93 0.89 -3.85
CA LEU A 245 23.16 1.51 -4.36
C LEU A 245 24.45 0.91 -3.78
N ARG A 246 24.35 0.02 -2.79
CA ARG A 246 25.48 -0.58 -2.06
C ARG A 246 25.47 -2.10 -2.09
#